data_242bc58ceb1893656267604bec8ae865
#
_entry.id   242bc58ceb1893656267604bec8ae865
#
_cell.length_a   1.000
_cell.length_b   1.000
_cell.length_c   1.000
_cell.angle_alpha   90.00
_cell.angle_beta   90.00
_cell.angle_gamma   90.00
#
_symmetry.space_group_name_H-M   'P 1'
#
loop_
_entity.id
_entity.type
_entity.pdbx_description
1 polymer ?
#
loop_
_entity_poly.entity_id
_entity_poly.type
_entity_poly.pdbx_seq_one_letter_code
_entity_poly.pdbx_strand_id
1 'polypeptide(L)'
;MGGGGEPHGKGPKSNPTLANNKIFTLSITGILSAWNSDTGTLIWKKDHRSKFGERPHPYWGATTSPLVVNNRVYLHFGSDEKGFLSSMDIDTGKEIWKNGKDGAAYSSPLFAKINGIEQIIEWNHEDLQGVDIVTGKTLWKFHLPHRGTNQNMPTPSFHDGY
;
A
#
# COMPACT_ATOMS: atom_id res chain seq x y z
N MET A 1 17.08 -17.11 -0.62
CA MET A 1 16.10 -16.12 -1.05
C MET A 1 14.88 -16.79 -1.66
N GLY A 2 14.14 -17.57 -0.91
CA GLY A 2 12.87 -18.16 -1.32
C GLY A 2 11.74 -17.41 -0.65
N GLY A 3 11.17 -16.42 -1.30
CA GLY A 3 9.92 -15.83 -0.85
C GLY A 3 8.77 -16.76 -1.21
N GLY A 4 7.79 -16.96 -0.32
CA GLY A 4 6.60 -17.79 -0.56
C GLY A 4 5.75 -17.40 -1.79
N GLY A 5 6.17 -16.40 -2.55
CA GLY A 5 5.58 -16.01 -3.82
C GLY A 5 5.96 -16.86 -5.02
N GLU A 6 6.97 -17.73 -4.92
CA GLU A 6 7.44 -18.55 -6.04
C GLU A 6 6.40 -19.54 -6.60
N PRO A 7 5.54 -20.19 -5.79
CA PRO A 7 4.51 -21.09 -6.31
C PRO A 7 3.51 -20.42 -7.27
N HIS A 8 3.36 -19.10 -7.18
CA HIS A 8 2.45 -18.32 -8.02
C HIS A 8 3.16 -17.57 -9.16
N GLY A 9 4.41 -17.92 -9.47
CA GLY A 9 5.22 -17.31 -10.51
C GLY A 9 6.12 -16.17 -10.00
N LYS A 10 7.15 -15.89 -10.81
CA LYS A 10 8.11 -14.80 -10.57
C LYS A 10 7.56 -13.53 -11.24
N GLY A 11 7.52 -12.42 -10.53
CA GLY A 11 7.13 -11.13 -11.08
C GLY A 11 6.23 -10.32 -10.15
N PRO A 12 5.90 -9.08 -10.53
CA PRO A 12 4.99 -8.23 -9.78
C PRO A 12 3.60 -8.87 -9.73
N LYS A 13 2.93 -8.73 -8.58
CA LYS A 13 1.57 -9.23 -8.35
C LYS A 13 0.57 -8.08 -8.11
N SER A 14 1.08 -6.85 -8.05
CA SER A 14 0.29 -5.62 -7.96
C SER A 14 -0.03 -5.09 -9.36
N ASN A 15 -1.17 -4.42 -9.50
CA ASN A 15 -1.46 -3.65 -10.70
C ASN A 15 -0.65 -2.34 -10.67
N PRO A 16 -0.06 -1.93 -11.80
CA PRO A 16 0.53 -0.60 -11.90
C PRO A 16 -0.58 0.47 -11.87
N THR A 17 -0.26 1.65 -11.34
CA THR A 17 -1.16 2.79 -11.35
C THR A 17 -0.59 3.88 -12.26
N LEU A 18 -1.39 4.36 -13.20
CA LEU A 18 -1.04 5.45 -14.12
C LEU A 18 -1.70 6.75 -13.63
N ALA A 19 -0.89 7.78 -13.35
CA ALA A 19 -1.37 9.12 -12.98
C ALA A 19 -0.30 10.18 -13.27
N ASN A 20 -0.73 11.37 -13.70
CA ASN A 20 0.14 12.56 -13.90
C ASN A 20 1.42 12.23 -14.70
N ASN A 21 1.27 11.57 -15.85
CA ASN A 21 2.36 11.12 -16.73
C ASN A 21 3.40 10.23 -16.03
N LYS A 22 2.99 9.51 -14.99
CA LYS A 22 3.82 8.57 -14.24
C LYS A 22 3.16 7.22 -14.11
N ILE A 23 3.97 6.16 -14.12
CA ILE A 23 3.55 4.79 -13.81
C ILE A 23 4.15 4.43 -12.46
N PHE A 24 3.30 4.03 -11.52
CA PHE A 24 3.71 3.55 -10.20
C PHE A 24 3.64 2.02 -10.18
N THR A 25 4.74 1.38 -9.81
CA THR A 25 4.85 -0.07 -9.75
C THR A 25 5.34 -0.52 -8.38
N LEU A 26 4.79 -1.61 -7.86
CA LEU A 26 5.28 -2.25 -6.65
C LEU A 26 5.92 -3.60 -7.02
N SER A 27 7.17 -3.77 -6.66
CA SER A 27 7.83 -5.07 -6.81
C SER A 27 7.31 -6.07 -5.78
N ILE A 28 7.42 -7.36 -6.07
CA ILE A 28 7.04 -8.44 -5.14
C ILE A 28 7.79 -8.36 -3.80
N THR A 29 8.95 -7.72 -3.77
CA THR A 29 9.77 -7.50 -2.57
C THR A 29 9.45 -6.20 -1.83
N GLY A 30 8.44 -5.43 -2.26
CA GLY A 30 7.99 -4.21 -1.57
C GLY A 30 8.74 -2.93 -1.95
N ILE A 31 9.39 -2.86 -3.13
CA ILE A 31 9.97 -1.62 -3.66
C ILE A 31 8.93 -0.92 -4.51
N LEU A 32 8.54 0.30 -4.13
CA LEU A 32 7.71 1.19 -4.92
C LEU A 32 8.57 2.03 -5.84
N SER A 33 8.21 2.09 -7.12
CA SER A 33 8.93 2.88 -8.12
C SER A 33 7.97 3.74 -8.93
N ALA A 34 8.38 4.97 -9.26
CA ALA A 34 7.71 5.86 -10.18
C ALA A 34 8.53 6.03 -11.45
N TRP A 35 7.89 5.87 -12.57
CA TRP A 35 8.48 5.92 -13.90
C TRP A 35 7.80 7.00 -14.73
N ASN A 36 8.52 7.66 -15.61
CA ASN A 36 7.92 8.51 -16.63
C ASN A 36 7.16 7.61 -17.63
N SER A 37 5.87 7.91 -17.88
CA SER A 37 5.01 7.07 -18.73
C SER A 37 5.41 7.08 -20.21
N ASP A 38 6.01 8.18 -20.69
CA ASP A 38 6.34 8.34 -22.09
C ASP A 38 7.71 7.74 -22.42
N THR A 39 8.67 7.88 -21.51
CA THR A 39 10.08 7.49 -21.76
C THR A 39 10.47 6.19 -21.05
N GLY A 40 9.70 5.72 -20.07
CA GLY A 40 10.04 4.57 -19.24
C GLY A 40 11.22 4.82 -18.28
N THR A 41 11.68 6.08 -18.12
CA THR A 41 12.79 6.39 -17.23
C THR A 41 12.35 6.40 -15.77
N LEU A 42 13.20 5.89 -14.87
CA LEU A 42 12.95 5.93 -13.44
C LEU A 42 13.02 7.38 -12.92
N ILE A 43 11.96 7.83 -12.24
CA ILE A 43 11.91 9.15 -11.61
C ILE A 43 12.39 9.04 -10.15
N TRP A 44 11.77 8.15 -9.38
CA TRP A 44 12.17 7.86 -8.01
C TRP A 44 11.80 6.42 -7.61
N LYS A 45 12.41 5.93 -6.53
CA LYS A 45 12.02 4.67 -5.90
C LYS A 45 12.04 4.79 -4.38
N LYS A 46 11.18 4.02 -3.71
CA LYS A 46 11.15 3.86 -2.25
C LYS A 46 11.45 2.41 -1.89
N ASP A 47 12.47 2.26 -1.07
CA ASP A 47 12.91 0.98 -0.54
C ASP A 47 12.99 1.06 0.99
N HIS A 48 12.03 0.44 1.65
CA HIS A 48 11.96 0.38 3.12
C HIS A 48 12.34 -1.00 3.67
N ARG A 49 12.83 -1.92 2.82
CA ARG A 49 13.07 -3.31 3.20
C ARG A 49 13.96 -3.48 4.43
N SER A 50 14.99 -2.66 4.57
CA SER A 50 15.89 -2.70 5.74
C SER A 50 15.20 -2.49 7.10
N LYS A 51 13.97 -1.93 7.11
CA LYS A 51 13.19 -1.68 8.32
C LYS A 51 12.43 -2.91 8.81
N PHE A 52 12.25 -3.93 7.96
CA PHE A 52 11.31 -5.02 8.21
C PHE A 52 11.97 -6.39 8.42
N GLY A 53 13.31 -6.46 8.45
CA GLY A 53 14.05 -7.68 8.71
C GLY A 53 14.29 -8.53 7.45
N GLU A 54 14.47 -9.84 7.64
CA GLU A 54 14.86 -10.75 6.56
C GLU A 54 13.79 -10.92 5.48
N ARG A 55 12.51 -10.92 5.87
CA ARG A 55 11.37 -10.96 4.95
C ARG A 55 10.59 -9.65 5.04
N PRO A 56 10.96 -8.64 4.22
CA PRO A 56 10.44 -7.29 4.32
C PRO A 56 9.09 -7.08 3.60
N HIS A 57 8.34 -8.13 3.35
CA HIS A 57 7.06 -8.15 2.66
C HIS A 57 6.18 -9.27 3.24
N PRO A 58 4.87 -9.27 3.00
CA PRO A 58 3.99 -10.37 3.38
C PRO A 58 4.45 -11.71 2.80
N TYR A 59 4.01 -12.81 3.40
CA TYR A 59 4.46 -14.17 3.06
C TYR A 59 4.43 -14.47 1.56
N TRP A 60 3.37 -14.07 0.86
CA TRP A 60 3.20 -14.28 -0.59
C TRP A 60 3.79 -13.14 -1.45
N GLY A 61 4.51 -12.20 -0.85
CA GLY A 61 5.05 -11.01 -1.50
C GLY A 61 4.13 -9.81 -1.38
N ALA A 62 4.63 -8.63 -1.76
CA ALA A 62 3.83 -7.41 -1.81
C ALA A 62 2.94 -7.44 -3.06
N THR A 63 1.62 -7.36 -2.86
CA THR A 63 0.61 -7.49 -3.94
C THR A 63 -0.35 -6.32 -4.03
N THR A 64 -0.33 -5.42 -3.04
CA THR A 64 -1.19 -4.23 -3.01
C THR A 64 -0.83 -3.28 -4.15
N SER A 65 -1.84 -2.67 -4.76
CA SER A 65 -1.63 -1.68 -5.81
C SER A 65 -1.47 -0.29 -5.21
N PRO A 66 -0.52 0.53 -5.69
CA PRO A 66 -0.39 1.92 -5.25
C PRO A 66 -1.66 2.72 -5.57
N LEU A 67 -2.15 3.51 -4.62
CA LEU A 67 -3.25 4.43 -4.82
C LEU A 67 -2.71 5.84 -5.06
N VAL A 68 -3.24 6.55 -6.05
CA VAL A 68 -2.88 7.96 -6.31
C VAL A 68 -4.12 8.84 -6.17
N VAL A 69 -4.05 9.83 -5.27
CA VAL A 69 -5.09 10.84 -5.04
C VAL A 69 -4.42 12.16 -4.67
N ASN A 70 -4.93 13.28 -5.20
CA ASN A 70 -4.52 14.64 -4.83
C ASN A 70 -2.99 14.86 -4.85
N ASN A 71 -2.31 14.43 -5.92
CA ASN A 71 -0.86 14.52 -6.09
C ASN A 71 -0.05 13.77 -5.02
N ARG A 72 -0.63 12.74 -4.42
CA ARG A 72 0.03 11.87 -3.44
C ARG A 72 -0.12 10.41 -3.82
N VAL A 73 0.89 9.63 -3.47
CA VAL A 73 0.88 8.17 -3.60
C VAL A 73 0.73 7.55 -2.22
N TYR A 74 -0.21 6.63 -2.08
CA TYR A 74 -0.49 5.91 -0.84
C TYR A 74 -0.18 4.44 -1.02
N LEU A 75 0.54 3.86 -0.06
CA LEU A 75 0.88 2.44 -0.05
C LEU A 75 1.20 2.00 1.38
N HIS A 76 0.77 0.78 1.74
CA HIS A 76 1.25 0.12 2.95
C HIS A 76 2.54 -0.63 2.65
N PHE A 77 3.60 -0.31 3.38
CA PHE A 77 4.88 -1.01 3.38
C PHE A 77 4.98 -1.89 4.61
N GLY A 78 5.46 -3.12 4.46
CA GLY A 78 5.70 -3.97 5.62
C GLY A 78 5.83 -5.44 5.33
N SER A 79 6.16 -6.17 6.39
CA SER A 79 6.09 -7.63 6.50
C SER A 79 4.70 -8.05 7.02
N ASP A 80 4.53 -9.34 7.36
CA ASP A 80 3.33 -9.84 8.05
C ASP A 80 3.21 -9.28 9.48
N GLU A 81 4.33 -8.91 10.12
CA GLU A 81 4.36 -8.54 11.55
C GLU A 81 4.33 -7.03 11.78
N LYS A 82 4.94 -6.27 10.89
CA LYS A 82 5.12 -4.82 11.06
C LYS A 82 5.14 -4.09 9.74
N GLY A 83 4.58 -2.89 9.76
CA GLY A 83 4.49 -2.06 8.57
C GLY A 83 3.94 -0.67 8.88
N PHE A 84 3.58 0.06 7.87
CA PHE A 84 2.91 1.35 7.98
C PHE A 84 2.29 1.76 6.65
N LEU A 85 1.14 2.39 6.70
CA LEU A 85 0.60 3.15 5.57
C LEU A 85 1.42 4.43 5.40
N SER A 86 1.82 4.74 4.19
CA SER A 86 2.58 5.94 3.86
C SER A 86 1.88 6.78 2.82
N SER A 87 1.90 8.10 3.01
CA SER A 87 1.58 9.09 1.99
C SER A 87 2.88 9.71 1.50
N MET A 88 3.04 9.77 0.19
CA MET A 88 4.25 10.30 -0.45
C MET A 88 3.88 11.32 -1.52
N ASP A 89 4.71 12.31 -1.69
CA ASP A 89 4.62 13.27 -2.80
C ASP A 89 4.81 12.54 -4.14
N ILE A 90 3.94 12.82 -5.10
CA ILE A 90 3.88 12.12 -6.38
C ILE A 90 5.13 12.33 -7.26
N ASP A 91 5.78 13.50 -7.15
CA ASP A 91 6.89 13.90 -8.00
C ASP A 91 8.25 13.46 -7.45
N THR A 92 8.39 13.50 -6.14
CA THR A 92 9.68 13.27 -5.45
C THR A 92 9.75 11.97 -4.67
N GLY A 93 8.60 11.36 -4.39
CA GLY A 93 8.49 10.24 -3.48
C GLY A 93 8.81 10.60 -2.03
N LYS A 94 8.93 11.89 -1.67
CA LYS A 94 9.17 12.30 -0.28
C LYS A 94 7.98 11.92 0.60
N GLU A 95 8.27 11.27 1.73
CA GLU A 95 7.24 10.93 2.71
C GLU A 95 6.63 12.20 3.34
N ILE A 96 5.30 12.28 3.31
CA ILE A 96 4.51 13.38 3.89
C ILE A 96 4.06 12.98 5.29
N TRP A 97 3.51 11.77 5.41
CA TRP A 97 3.15 11.18 6.70
C TRP A 97 3.19 9.65 6.65
N LYS A 98 3.21 9.03 7.82
CA LYS A 98 3.06 7.60 8.06
C LYS A 98 1.99 7.35 9.11
N ASN A 99 1.27 6.24 8.96
CA ASN A 99 0.29 5.78 9.93
C ASN A 99 0.48 4.31 10.25
N GLY A 100 0.28 3.96 11.52
CA GLY A 100 0.28 2.59 12.00
C GLY A 100 1.67 1.98 12.20
N LYS A 101 1.65 0.74 12.65
CA LYS A 101 2.82 -0.12 12.89
C LYS A 101 2.56 -1.58 12.51
N ASP A 102 1.30 -1.88 12.17
CA ASP A 102 0.82 -3.24 11.94
C ASP A 102 1.29 -3.77 10.59
N GLY A 103 1.34 -5.08 10.43
CA GLY A 103 1.82 -5.72 9.22
C GLY A 103 1.01 -5.36 7.98
N ALA A 104 1.64 -5.48 6.83
CA ALA A 104 0.97 -5.31 5.55
C ALA A 104 0.08 -6.52 5.25
N ALA A 105 -1.06 -6.27 4.61
CA ALA A 105 -1.92 -7.30 4.05
C ALA A 105 -1.84 -7.29 2.51
N TYR A 106 -2.82 -7.91 1.86
CA TYR A 106 -2.87 -8.02 0.39
C TYR A 106 -3.91 -7.11 -0.23
N SER A 107 -4.73 -6.46 0.61
CA SER A 107 -5.74 -5.49 0.25
C SER A 107 -5.10 -4.17 -0.21
N SER A 108 -5.56 -3.61 -1.32
CA SER A 108 -5.10 -2.30 -1.78
C SER A 108 -5.83 -1.18 -1.04
N PRO A 109 -5.17 -0.04 -0.78
CA PRO A 109 -5.84 1.12 -0.19
C PRO A 109 -6.89 1.68 -1.15
N LEU A 110 -7.96 2.25 -0.60
CA LEU A 110 -9.07 2.87 -1.31
C LEU A 110 -9.25 4.32 -0.84
N PHE A 111 -9.57 5.22 -1.76
CA PHE A 111 -10.03 6.57 -1.42
C PHE A 111 -11.53 6.59 -1.22
N ALA A 112 -11.99 7.23 -0.15
CA ALA A 112 -13.41 7.48 0.08
C ALA A 112 -13.63 8.86 0.72
N LYS A 113 -14.81 9.45 0.47
CA LYS A 113 -15.28 10.63 1.18
C LYS A 113 -16.50 10.23 2.00
N ILE A 114 -16.32 10.13 3.32
CA ILE A 114 -17.36 9.68 4.26
C ILE A 114 -17.72 10.87 5.15
N ASN A 115 -18.99 11.25 5.19
CA ASN A 115 -19.49 12.41 5.95
C ASN A 115 -18.70 13.70 5.68
N GLY A 116 -18.33 13.93 4.40
CA GLY A 116 -17.56 15.09 3.97
C GLY A 116 -16.05 15.02 4.23
N ILE A 117 -15.56 14.00 4.91
CA ILE A 117 -14.15 13.81 5.25
C ILE A 117 -13.49 12.89 4.23
N GLU A 118 -12.44 13.37 3.56
CA GLU A 118 -11.63 12.58 2.66
C GLU A 118 -10.67 11.69 3.45
N GLN A 119 -10.68 10.40 3.14
CA GLN A 119 -9.90 9.41 3.87
C GLN A 119 -9.40 8.27 2.98
N ILE A 120 -8.32 7.66 3.41
CA ILE A 120 -7.81 6.41 2.85
C ILE A 120 -8.37 5.27 3.70
N ILE A 121 -9.11 4.37 3.06
CA ILE A 121 -9.56 3.12 3.67
C ILE A 121 -8.48 2.08 3.43
N GLU A 122 -8.06 1.44 4.48
CA GLU A 122 -7.02 0.42 4.46
C GLU A 122 -7.45 -0.79 5.27
N TRP A 123 -7.19 -1.98 4.75
CA TRP A 123 -7.26 -3.23 5.51
C TRP A 123 -5.86 -3.83 5.61
N ASN A 124 -5.22 -3.59 6.75
CA ASN A 124 -3.90 -4.15 7.04
C ASN A 124 -4.01 -5.54 7.71
N HIS A 125 -2.92 -6.04 8.30
CA HIS A 125 -2.89 -7.36 8.91
C HIS A 125 -3.84 -7.50 10.10
N GLU A 126 -4.07 -6.44 10.87
CA GLU A 126 -4.83 -6.43 12.11
C GLU A 126 -6.20 -5.73 12.00
N ASP A 127 -6.30 -4.69 11.18
CA ASP A 127 -7.41 -3.76 11.25
C ASP A 127 -7.90 -3.31 9.87
N LEU A 128 -9.21 -3.11 9.76
CA LEU A 128 -9.81 -2.24 8.76
C LEU A 128 -9.92 -0.84 9.35
N GLN A 129 -9.36 0.17 8.70
CA GLN A 129 -9.32 1.53 9.22
C GLN A 129 -9.56 2.60 8.15
N GLY A 130 -10.06 3.76 8.59
CA GLY A 130 -10.09 4.99 7.82
C GLY A 130 -9.04 5.98 8.35
N VAL A 131 -8.21 6.50 7.46
CA VAL A 131 -7.11 7.41 7.78
C VAL A 131 -7.33 8.74 7.07
N ASP A 132 -7.29 9.84 7.80
CA ASP A 132 -7.42 11.19 7.24
C ASP A 132 -6.34 11.43 6.17
N ILE A 133 -6.78 11.81 4.98
CA ILE A 133 -5.90 11.90 3.81
C ILE A 133 -4.84 12.99 3.94
N VAL A 134 -5.12 14.04 4.72
CA VAL A 134 -4.23 15.21 4.88
C VAL A 134 -3.20 14.96 5.97
N THR A 135 -3.69 14.51 7.14
CA THR A 135 -2.89 14.44 8.37
C THR A 135 -2.30 13.07 8.64
N GLY A 136 -2.82 12.02 8.02
CA GLY A 136 -2.43 10.64 8.31
C GLY A 136 -2.94 10.12 9.65
N LYS A 137 -3.87 10.80 10.33
CA LYS A 137 -4.45 10.34 11.59
C LYS A 137 -5.54 9.31 11.34
N THR A 138 -5.57 8.25 12.14
CA THR A 138 -6.66 7.28 12.13
C THR A 138 -7.93 7.95 12.62
N LEU A 139 -9.00 7.90 11.81
CA LEU A 139 -10.33 8.44 12.10
C LEU A 139 -11.20 7.40 12.79
N TRP A 140 -11.15 6.18 12.31
CA TRP A 140 -11.85 5.03 12.87
C TRP A 140 -11.09 3.75 12.57
N LYS A 141 -11.38 2.69 13.32
CA LYS A 141 -10.70 1.42 13.26
C LYS A 141 -11.62 0.29 13.67
N PHE A 142 -11.59 -0.78 12.91
CA PHE A 142 -12.24 -2.06 13.20
C PHE A 142 -11.19 -3.14 13.30
N HIS A 143 -11.12 -3.85 14.41
CA HIS A 143 -10.22 -4.98 14.57
C HIS A 143 -10.76 -6.19 13.80
N LEU A 144 -10.15 -6.46 12.65
CA LEU A 144 -10.43 -7.57 11.74
C LEU A 144 -9.12 -8.26 11.38
N PRO A 145 -8.51 -8.98 12.34
CA PRO A 145 -7.18 -9.53 12.17
C PRO A 145 -7.17 -10.69 11.18
N HIS A 146 -6.08 -10.85 10.50
CA HIS A 146 -5.72 -12.05 9.78
C HIS A 146 -5.79 -13.27 10.72
N ARG A 147 -6.40 -14.39 10.26
CA ARG A 147 -6.51 -15.62 11.04
C ARG A 147 -6.04 -16.83 10.23
N GLY A 148 -4.99 -17.49 10.71
CA GLY A 148 -4.45 -18.69 10.09
C GLY A 148 -3.99 -18.46 8.66
N THR A 149 -4.56 -19.17 7.70
CA THR A 149 -4.27 -19.03 6.26
C THR A 149 -5.16 -17.99 5.58
N ASN A 150 -6.16 -17.43 6.27
CA ASN A 150 -7.01 -16.38 5.74
C ASN A 150 -6.22 -15.06 5.76
N GLN A 151 -5.94 -14.57 4.58
CA GLN A 151 -5.22 -13.34 4.36
C GLN A 151 -6.22 -12.23 4.07
N ASN A 152 -6.00 -11.03 4.55
CA ASN A 152 -6.85 -9.87 4.26
C ASN A 152 -6.60 -9.45 2.80
N MET A 153 -7.17 -10.17 1.84
CA MET A 153 -6.92 -10.01 0.40
C MET A 153 -7.92 -9.08 -0.30
N PRO A 154 -9.23 -9.11 0.01
CA PRO A 154 -10.18 -8.28 -0.72
C PRO A 154 -9.90 -6.80 -0.50
N THR A 155 -9.88 -6.04 -1.58
CA THR A 155 -9.90 -4.58 -1.48
C THR A 155 -11.32 -4.15 -1.11
N PRO A 156 -11.51 -3.35 -0.05
CA PRO A 156 -12.82 -2.79 0.28
C PRO A 156 -13.40 -2.03 -0.92
N SER A 157 -14.71 -2.02 -1.04
CA SER A 157 -15.41 -1.15 -1.98
C SER A 157 -16.25 -0.14 -1.21
N PHE A 158 -16.41 1.04 -1.76
CA PHE A 158 -17.24 2.09 -1.18
C PHE A 158 -18.12 2.68 -2.28
N HIS A 159 -19.44 2.64 -2.07
CA HIS A 159 -20.41 3.17 -3.01
C HIS A 159 -21.62 3.71 -2.24
N ASP A 160 -22.10 4.92 -2.59
CA ASP A 160 -23.30 5.56 -2.02
C ASP A 160 -23.37 5.56 -0.48
N GLY A 161 -22.23 5.73 0.18
CA GLY A 161 -22.14 5.80 1.64
C GLY A 161 -21.97 4.45 2.35
N TYR A 162 -21.84 3.36 1.58
CA TYR A 162 -21.69 1.98 2.09
C TYR A 162 -20.39 1.33 1.56
#